data_dd7d4310f4cec1d9d8c4c1c6b2eeee35
#
_entry.id   dd7d4310f4cec1d9d8c4c1c6b2eeee35
#
_cell.length_a   1.000
_cell.length_b   1.000
_cell.length_c   1.000
_cell.angle_alpha   90.00
_cell.angle_beta   90.00
_cell.angle_gamma   90.00
#
_symmetry.space_group_name_H-M   'P 1'
#
loop_
_entity.id
_entity.type
_entity.pdbx_description
1 polymer ?
#
loop_
_entity_poly.entity_id
_entity_poly.type
_entity_poly.pdbx_seq_one_letter_code
_entity_poly.pdbx_strand_id
1 'polypeptide(L)'
;MTTNYSAQEITVLKDLEPVQIRPGMYTDTTRPNHLAQEVIDNSVDEALAGFATKVEVILHADQSLEVIDNGRGMPVDIHPTEGVSGVEVILTKLHAGGKFSNKNYEFAGGLHGVGISVVNALSERVDIQVKRNGEVYKIAFENGVKVEELEVIGTCGRRTTGTTVHFKPNPKYFDSKNFSVSRLRHLLRAKAVLCSGLEIKFVDKVNNTEDVWCYQDGLSDYLTEAVNGFETLPEKPFVGEFKGSTEAVSWALLWLPEGGELIAESYVNLIPTVQGGTHVNGLRQGLLNAMTEYCEFRNKLPRGVKLTADDIWDRCAYILSLKMQDAQFAGQTKERLSSRQSAVFVAGVLKDAFSLWLNQNVQDADRLAEMAISSAQRRLNAAKKVVRKKLVSGPA
;
A
#
# COMPACT_ATOMS: atom_id res chain seq x y z
N MET A 1 1.78 47.31 22.67
CA MET A 1 1.67 47.39 21.20
C MET A 1 0.46 46.57 20.81
N THR A 2 -0.64 47.16 20.47
CA THR A 2 -1.82 46.49 19.91
C THR A 2 -1.50 46.16 18.47
N THR A 3 -1.16 44.87 18.19
CA THR A 3 -1.03 44.38 16.82
C THR A 3 -2.44 44.37 16.22
N ASN A 4 -2.67 45.28 15.29
CA ASN A 4 -3.92 45.38 14.54
C ASN A 4 -3.91 44.19 13.52
N TYR A 5 -4.34 43.00 13.96
CA TYR A 5 -4.52 41.87 13.06
C TYR A 5 -5.70 42.18 12.13
N SER A 6 -5.41 42.35 10.84
CA SER A 6 -6.39 42.71 9.82
C SER A 6 -6.38 41.70 8.68
N ALA A 7 -7.40 41.72 7.83
CA ALA A 7 -7.48 40.83 6.66
C ALA A 7 -6.28 40.99 5.68
N GLN A 8 -5.58 42.14 5.74
CA GLN A 8 -4.38 42.37 4.93
C GLN A 8 -3.18 41.53 5.34
N GLU A 9 -3.17 41.00 6.57
CA GLU A 9 -2.12 40.10 7.07
C GLU A 9 -2.38 38.62 6.77
N ILE A 10 -3.53 38.32 6.15
CA ILE A 10 -3.87 36.96 5.75
C ILE A 10 -3.19 36.65 4.41
N THR A 11 -2.20 35.75 4.42
CA THR A 11 -1.54 35.26 3.20
C THR A 11 -2.33 34.11 2.61
N VAL A 12 -2.67 34.21 1.32
CA VAL A 12 -3.29 33.13 0.56
C VAL A 12 -2.22 32.46 -0.32
N LEU A 13 -1.92 31.21 -0.05
CA LEU A 13 -0.95 30.44 -0.83
C LEU A 13 -1.60 29.88 -2.11
N LYS A 14 -0.85 29.87 -3.21
CA LYS A 14 -1.35 29.46 -4.53
C LYS A 14 -0.55 28.24 -5.05
N ASP A 15 -1.20 27.48 -5.93
CA ASP A 15 -0.61 26.36 -6.67
C ASP A 15 0.20 25.40 -5.78
N LEU A 16 1.51 25.35 -5.91
CA LEU A 16 2.41 24.44 -5.15
C LEU A 16 3.04 25.09 -3.89
N GLU A 17 2.83 26.39 -3.64
CA GLU A 17 3.36 27.08 -2.46
C GLU A 17 2.97 26.39 -1.13
N PRO A 18 1.72 25.91 -0.92
CA PRO A 18 1.34 25.23 0.31
C PRO A 18 2.23 24.01 0.60
N VAL A 19 2.61 23.27 -0.43
CA VAL A 19 3.47 22.08 -0.33
C VAL A 19 4.88 22.48 0.09
N GLN A 20 5.43 23.52 -0.54
CA GLN A 20 6.80 23.99 -0.27
C GLN A 20 6.94 24.62 1.11
N ILE A 21 5.90 25.28 1.63
CA ILE A 21 5.91 25.91 2.96
C ILE A 21 5.63 24.90 4.07
N ARG A 22 4.79 23.91 3.82
CA ARG A 22 4.37 22.89 4.80
C ARG A 22 4.50 21.46 4.24
N PRO A 23 5.71 21.01 3.84
CA PRO A 23 5.90 19.71 3.19
C PRO A 23 5.42 18.53 4.04
N GLY A 24 5.54 18.60 5.37
CA GLY A 24 5.09 17.55 6.28
C GLY A 24 3.58 17.32 6.32
N MET A 25 2.77 18.22 5.73
CA MET A 25 1.32 17.98 5.54
C MET A 25 1.04 17.06 4.35
N TYR A 26 1.99 16.92 3.41
CA TYR A 26 1.81 16.23 2.13
C TYR A 26 2.68 14.99 1.98
N THR A 27 3.80 14.92 2.70
CA THR A 27 4.77 13.82 2.57
C THR A 27 5.52 13.56 3.87
N ASP A 28 6.14 12.37 3.97
CA ASP A 28 7.16 12.10 4.99
C ASP A 28 8.43 12.86 4.64
N THR A 29 8.88 13.76 5.53
CA THR A 29 10.06 14.59 5.35
C THR A 29 11.35 13.98 5.90
N THR A 30 11.30 12.78 6.47
CA THR A 30 12.51 12.09 6.97
C THR A 30 13.45 11.70 5.83
N ARG A 31 12.86 11.21 4.71
CA ARG A 31 13.57 10.79 3.49
C ARG A 31 12.67 10.96 2.26
N PRO A 32 13.24 11.07 1.05
CA PRO A 32 12.46 11.22 -0.17
C PRO A 32 11.72 9.95 -0.63
N ASN A 33 11.75 8.86 0.15
CA ASN A 33 11.12 7.58 -0.22
C ASN A 33 9.62 7.69 -0.52
N HIS A 34 8.90 8.58 0.17
CA HIS A 34 7.47 8.77 -0.10
C HIS A 34 7.21 9.45 -1.45
N LEU A 35 8.12 10.34 -1.91
CA LEU A 35 8.03 10.88 -3.28
C LEU A 35 8.21 9.77 -4.33
N ALA A 36 9.17 8.86 -4.10
CA ALA A 36 9.34 7.70 -4.97
C ALA A 36 8.08 6.82 -4.99
N GLN A 37 7.47 6.58 -3.83
CA GLN A 37 6.23 5.82 -3.72
C GLN A 37 5.11 6.43 -4.56
N GLU A 38 4.89 7.75 -4.50
CA GLU A 38 3.83 8.42 -5.27
C GLU A 38 4.03 8.27 -6.80
N VAL A 39 5.28 8.32 -7.29
CA VAL A 39 5.57 8.10 -8.72
C VAL A 39 5.37 6.63 -9.09
N ILE A 40 5.89 5.69 -8.28
CA ILE A 40 5.74 4.25 -8.49
C ILE A 40 4.26 3.86 -8.48
N ASP A 41 3.47 4.39 -7.51
CA ASP A 41 2.04 4.11 -7.39
C ASP A 41 1.27 4.54 -8.64
N ASN A 42 1.65 5.64 -9.29
CA ASN A 42 1.03 6.06 -10.54
C ASN A 42 1.27 5.06 -11.69
N SER A 43 2.48 4.52 -11.81
CA SER A 43 2.82 3.49 -12.80
C SER A 43 2.14 2.15 -12.50
N VAL A 44 2.03 1.79 -11.23
CA VAL A 44 1.35 0.56 -10.79
C VAL A 44 -0.17 0.67 -10.92
N ASP A 45 -0.76 1.87 -10.79
CA ASP A 45 -2.18 2.10 -11.05
C ASP A 45 -2.53 1.83 -12.53
N GLU A 46 -1.62 2.11 -13.47
CA GLU A 46 -1.77 1.70 -14.88
C GLU A 46 -1.77 0.17 -15.04
N ALA A 47 -1.01 -0.55 -14.21
CA ALA A 47 -1.03 -2.02 -14.20
C ALA A 47 -2.32 -2.57 -13.58
N LEU A 48 -2.80 -1.97 -12.48
CA LEU A 48 -4.11 -2.31 -11.89
C LEU A 48 -5.27 -2.10 -12.85
N ALA A 49 -5.18 -1.07 -13.68
CA ALA A 49 -6.17 -0.78 -14.71
C ALA A 49 -6.00 -1.68 -15.98
N GLY A 50 -5.01 -2.57 -16.00
CA GLY A 50 -4.76 -3.53 -17.08
C GLY A 50 -4.01 -2.95 -18.29
N PHE A 51 -3.41 -1.76 -18.16
CA PHE A 51 -2.73 -1.09 -19.27
C PHE A 51 -1.20 -1.23 -19.23
N ALA A 52 -0.59 -1.37 -18.03
CA ALA A 52 0.84 -1.61 -17.90
C ALA A 52 1.14 -3.06 -17.51
N THR A 53 2.23 -3.59 -18.02
CA THR A 53 2.76 -4.93 -17.71
C THR A 53 4.19 -4.87 -17.21
N LYS A 54 4.82 -3.70 -17.29
CA LYS A 54 6.21 -3.49 -16.89
C LYS A 54 6.42 -2.12 -16.26
N VAL A 55 7.14 -2.11 -15.14
CA VAL A 55 7.65 -0.91 -14.47
C VAL A 55 9.14 -1.09 -14.22
N GLU A 56 9.95 -0.12 -14.63
CA GLU A 56 11.37 -0.07 -14.34
C GLU A 56 11.67 1.14 -13.45
N VAL A 57 12.42 0.94 -12.38
CA VAL A 57 12.82 1.98 -11.43
C VAL A 57 14.34 2.03 -11.38
N ILE A 58 14.92 3.19 -11.59
CA ILE A 58 16.37 3.39 -11.62
C ILE A 58 16.75 4.43 -10.56
N LEU A 59 17.50 4.03 -9.55
CA LEU A 59 18.12 4.93 -8.60
C LEU A 59 19.51 5.30 -9.11
N HIS A 60 19.68 6.57 -9.48
CA HIS A 60 20.95 7.09 -10.00
C HIS A 60 21.94 7.42 -8.87
N ALA A 61 23.24 7.46 -9.21
CA ALA A 61 24.30 7.74 -8.26
C ALA A 61 24.21 9.13 -7.59
N ASP A 62 23.58 10.09 -8.27
CA ASP A 62 23.33 11.46 -7.77
C ASP A 62 22.08 11.59 -6.90
N GLN A 63 21.46 10.46 -6.53
CA GLN A 63 20.21 10.37 -5.78
C GLN A 63 19.00 10.95 -6.54
N SER A 64 19.03 11.00 -7.87
CA SER A 64 17.79 11.13 -8.66
C SER A 64 17.17 9.75 -8.87
N LEU A 65 15.85 9.72 -9.06
CA LEU A 65 15.08 8.50 -9.32
C LEU A 65 14.33 8.62 -10.63
N GLU A 66 14.39 7.57 -11.44
CA GLU A 66 13.66 7.45 -12.69
C GLU A 66 12.69 6.28 -12.62
N VAL A 67 11.43 6.51 -12.99
CA VAL A 67 10.38 5.49 -13.06
C VAL A 67 9.83 5.46 -14.46
N ILE A 68 9.83 4.29 -15.08
CA ILE A 68 9.43 4.05 -16.46
C ILE A 68 8.32 3.00 -16.47
N ASP A 69 7.19 3.29 -17.09
CA ASP A 69 6.13 2.33 -17.33
C ASP A 69 5.77 2.21 -18.81
N ASN A 70 5.10 1.13 -19.16
CA ASN A 70 4.52 0.89 -20.47
C ASN A 70 2.99 1.03 -20.48
N GLY A 71 2.43 1.86 -19.61
CA GLY A 71 1.00 2.17 -19.53
C GLY A 71 0.51 3.04 -20.70
N ARG A 72 -0.63 3.69 -20.54
CA ARG A 72 -1.24 4.53 -21.60
C ARG A 72 -0.48 5.80 -21.92
N GLY A 73 0.42 6.23 -21.03
CA GLY A 73 1.06 7.55 -21.06
C GLY A 73 0.14 8.66 -20.50
N MET A 74 0.73 9.64 -19.82
CA MET A 74 -0.01 10.81 -19.33
C MET A 74 -0.70 11.55 -20.49
N PRO A 75 -1.87 12.23 -20.24
CA PRO A 75 -2.55 13.00 -21.28
C PRO A 75 -1.70 14.20 -21.72
N VAL A 76 -1.46 14.33 -23.02
CA VAL A 76 -0.66 15.42 -23.63
C VAL A 76 -1.53 16.46 -24.34
N ASP A 77 -2.82 16.17 -24.51
CA ASP A 77 -3.82 17.07 -25.06
C ASP A 77 -4.11 18.25 -24.12
N ILE A 78 -4.58 19.34 -24.69
CA ILE A 78 -4.90 20.57 -23.95
C ILE A 78 -6.13 20.35 -23.09
N HIS A 79 -6.00 20.65 -21.78
CA HIS A 79 -7.12 20.58 -20.86
C HIS A 79 -8.13 21.70 -21.15
N PRO A 80 -9.42 21.38 -21.31
CA PRO A 80 -10.40 22.32 -21.85
C PRO A 80 -10.62 23.59 -20.99
N THR A 81 -10.41 23.51 -19.69
CA THR A 81 -10.61 24.66 -18.78
C THR A 81 -9.30 25.32 -18.35
N GLU A 82 -8.20 24.57 -18.25
CA GLU A 82 -6.91 25.10 -17.81
C GLU A 82 -6.07 25.70 -18.95
N GLY A 83 -6.36 25.33 -20.21
CA GLY A 83 -5.68 25.89 -21.38
C GLY A 83 -4.23 25.43 -21.57
N VAL A 84 -3.76 24.47 -20.75
CA VAL A 84 -2.44 23.84 -20.83
C VAL A 84 -2.57 22.32 -20.96
N SER A 85 -1.48 21.62 -21.24
CA SER A 85 -1.52 20.16 -21.43
C SER A 85 -1.93 19.43 -20.15
N GLY A 86 -2.58 18.27 -20.31
CA GLY A 86 -2.99 17.43 -19.16
C GLY A 86 -1.82 17.07 -18.25
N VAL A 87 -0.65 16.75 -18.81
CA VAL A 87 0.56 16.46 -18.02
C VAL A 87 1.00 17.68 -17.20
N GLU A 88 0.90 18.89 -17.74
CA GLU A 88 1.21 20.12 -17.00
C GLU A 88 0.22 20.37 -15.87
N VAL A 89 -1.08 20.18 -16.11
CA VAL A 89 -2.12 20.30 -15.07
C VAL A 89 -1.82 19.35 -13.90
N ILE A 90 -1.52 18.08 -14.19
CA ILE A 90 -1.25 17.06 -13.18
C ILE A 90 -0.01 17.41 -12.33
N LEU A 91 1.00 18.06 -12.90
CA LEU A 91 2.24 18.42 -12.20
C LEU A 91 2.18 19.73 -11.45
N THR A 92 1.31 20.68 -11.86
CA THR A 92 1.29 22.04 -11.31
C THR A 92 0.07 22.36 -10.46
N LYS A 93 -0.99 21.56 -10.53
CA LYS A 93 -2.22 21.78 -9.77
C LYS A 93 -2.41 20.70 -8.70
N LEU A 94 -2.72 21.15 -7.48
CA LEU A 94 -3.18 20.26 -6.42
C LEU A 94 -4.62 19.81 -6.72
N HIS A 95 -4.95 18.59 -6.31
CA HIS A 95 -6.28 18.00 -6.52
C HIS A 95 -6.69 17.91 -8.01
N ALA A 96 -5.73 17.68 -8.89
CA ALA A 96 -5.93 17.42 -10.30
C ALA A 96 -5.57 15.95 -10.63
N GLY A 97 -6.42 15.27 -11.40
CA GLY A 97 -6.13 13.90 -11.84
C GLY A 97 -7.35 13.15 -12.35
N GLY A 98 -7.10 12.13 -13.16
CA GLY A 98 -8.14 11.28 -13.76
C GLY A 98 -8.71 10.21 -12.82
N LYS A 99 -8.30 10.17 -11.56
CA LYS A 99 -8.68 9.16 -10.56
C LYS A 99 -9.84 9.59 -9.64
N PHE A 100 -10.37 10.79 -9.82
CA PHE A 100 -11.56 11.28 -9.10
C PHE A 100 -12.87 10.66 -9.58
N SER A 101 -12.85 9.96 -10.71
CA SER A 101 -13.99 9.21 -11.21
C SER A 101 -13.57 7.79 -11.54
N ASN A 102 -14.44 6.81 -11.23
CA ASN A 102 -14.19 5.39 -11.50
C ASN A 102 -14.25 5.02 -13.00
N LYS A 103 -14.32 6.02 -13.89
CA LYS A 103 -14.40 5.81 -15.35
C LYS A 103 -13.11 5.25 -15.94
N ASN A 104 -11.96 5.69 -15.43
CA ASN A 104 -10.63 5.32 -15.97
C ASN A 104 -9.90 4.30 -15.10
N TYR A 105 -10.25 4.21 -13.82
CA TYR A 105 -9.62 3.33 -12.83
C TYR A 105 -10.70 2.76 -11.92
N GLU A 106 -10.86 1.44 -11.92
CA GLU A 106 -11.78 0.75 -11.00
C GLU A 106 -11.22 0.82 -9.56
N PHE A 107 -9.91 0.63 -9.42
CA PHE A 107 -9.15 0.75 -8.18
C PHE A 107 -7.90 1.57 -8.44
N ALA A 108 -7.54 2.45 -7.52
CA ALA A 108 -6.32 3.25 -7.62
C ALA A 108 -5.73 3.54 -6.24
N GLY A 109 -4.41 3.62 -6.17
CA GLY A 109 -3.67 4.07 -4.99
C GLY A 109 -3.68 5.58 -4.84
N GLY A 110 -3.58 6.31 -5.94
CA GLY A 110 -3.56 7.78 -6.00
C GLY A 110 -4.95 8.40 -5.92
N LEU A 111 -5.53 8.55 -4.72
CA LEU A 111 -6.91 9.02 -4.54
C LEU A 111 -7.05 10.54 -4.38
N HIS A 112 -5.99 11.24 -3.97
CA HIS A 112 -6.08 12.66 -3.57
C HIS A 112 -5.73 13.64 -4.69
N GLY A 113 -5.17 13.15 -5.82
CA GLY A 113 -4.77 14.00 -6.95
C GLY A 113 -3.66 15.00 -6.61
N VAL A 114 -2.79 14.64 -5.65
CA VAL A 114 -1.70 15.52 -5.21
C VAL A 114 -0.31 14.90 -5.32
N GLY A 115 -0.20 13.57 -5.44
CA GLY A 115 1.08 12.86 -5.33
C GLY A 115 2.16 13.41 -6.26
N ILE A 116 1.91 13.43 -7.56
CA ILE A 116 2.92 13.86 -8.55
C ILE A 116 3.19 15.38 -8.49
N SER A 117 2.20 16.19 -8.13
CA SER A 117 2.41 17.63 -7.95
C SER A 117 3.23 17.93 -6.69
N VAL A 118 3.11 17.09 -5.64
CA VAL A 118 3.99 17.14 -4.46
C VAL A 118 5.42 16.75 -4.83
N VAL A 119 5.60 15.71 -5.66
CA VAL A 119 6.94 15.35 -6.20
C VAL A 119 7.57 16.54 -6.93
N ASN A 120 6.80 17.19 -7.80
CA ASN A 120 7.27 18.36 -8.53
C ASN A 120 7.64 19.53 -7.60
N ALA A 121 6.78 19.85 -6.63
CA ALA A 121 6.99 20.94 -5.68
C ALA A 121 8.26 20.77 -4.82
N LEU A 122 8.63 19.52 -4.49
CA LEU A 122 9.72 19.18 -3.56
C LEU A 122 10.98 18.64 -4.27
N SER A 123 11.06 18.77 -5.60
CA SER A 123 12.21 18.36 -6.41
C SER A 123 12.97 19.56 -6.97
N GLU A 124 14.30 19.42 -7.05
CA GLU A 124 15.15 20.39 -7.77
C GLU A 124 14.82 20.38 -9.27
N ARG A 125 14.65 19.17 -9.84
CA ARG A 125 14.36 18.96 -11.24
C ARG A 125 13.39 17.80 -11.41
N VAL A 126 12.43 17.94 -12.33
CA VAL A 126 11.54 16.88 -12.80
C VAL A 126 11.49 16.91 -14.32
N ASP A 127 11.89 15.83 -14.96
CA ASP A 127 11.77 15.61 -16.40
C ASP A 127 10.72 14.53 -16.65
N ILE A 128 9.75 14.84 -17.49
CA ILE A 128 8.70 13.90 -17.89
C ILE A 128 8.83 13.61 -19.39
N GLN A 129 8.83 12.31 -19.73
CA GLN A 129 8.67 11.89 -21.11
C GLN A 129 7.40 11.05 -21.22
N VAL A 130 6.63 11.29 -22.28
CA VAL A 130 5.40 10.56 -22.58
C VAL A 130 5.46 10.00 -23.98
N LYS A 131 5.28 8.69 -24.11
CA LYS A 131 5.09 7.99 -25.40
C LYS A 131 3.60 7.81 -25.61
N ARG A 132 3.05 8.51 -26.61
CA ARG A 132 1.61 8.47 -26.90
C ARG A 132 1.35 8.88 -28.35
N ASN A 133 0.36 8.28 -28.98
CA ASN A 133 -0.08 8.61 -30.34
C ASN A 133 1.01 8.48 -31.43
N GLY A 134 2.06 7.71 -31.20
CA GLY A 134 3.19 7.56 -32.13
C GLY A 134 4.30 8.58 -31.95
N GLU A 135 4.20 9.44 -30.96
CA GLU A 135 5.15 10.52 -30.66
C GLU A 135 5.74 10.37 -29.26
N VAL A 136 6.92 10.96 -29.06
CA VAL A 136 7.58 11.09 -27.77
C VAL A 136 7.59 12.55 -27.38
N TYR A 137 6.91 12.87 -26.31
CA TYR A 137 6.80 14.22 -25.75
C TYR A 137 7.75 14.36 -24.56
N LYS A 138 8.23 15.58 -24.34
CA LYS A 138 9.01 15.97 -23.15
C LYS A 138 8.52 17.30 -22.57
N ILE A 139 8.52 17.40 -21.24
CA ILE A 139 8.27 18.62 -20.47
C ILE A 139 9.15 18.58 -19.21
N ALA A 140 9.61 19.73 -18.70
CA ALA A 140 10.45 19.76 -17.52
C ALA A 140 10.14 20.91 -16.58
N PHE A 141 10.47 20.66 -15.30
CA PHE A 141 10.21 21.58 -14.20
C PHE A 141 11.44 21.71 -13.29
N GLU A 142 11.61 22.87 -12.68
CA GLU A 142 12.59 23.11 -11.61
C GLU A 142 11.90 23.75 -10.42
N ASN A 143 12.07 23.15 -9.23
CA ASN A 143 11.46 23.63 -8.00
C ASN A 143 9.94 23.92 -8.13
N GLY A 144 9.25 23.08 -8.87
CA GLY A 144 7.79 23.19 -9.10
C GLY A 144 7.40 24.13 -10.25
N VAL A 145 8.34 24.84 -10.86
CA VAL A 145 8.09 25.78 -11.96
C VAL A 145 8.45 25.16 -13.31
N LYS A 146 7.57 25.28 -14.30
CA LYS A 146 7.85 24.81 -15.66
C LYS A 146 9.01 25.59 -16.28
N VAL A 147 10.03 24.88 -16.77
CA VAL A 147 11.23 25.46 -17.42
C VAL A 147 11.41 25.05 -18.88
N GLU A 148 10.80 23.93 -19.29
CA GLU A 148 10.72 23.49 -20.68
C GLU A 148 9.24 23.24 -21.03
N GLU A 149 8.79 23.76 -22.17
CA GLU A 149 7.44 23.53 -22.68
C GLU A 149 7.25 22.07 -23.12
N LEU A 150 6.00 21.64 -23.23
CA LEU A 150 5.71 20.31 -23.78
C LEU A 150 6.03 20.31 -25.28
N GLU A 151 7.02 19.56 -25.67
CA GLU A 151 7.50 19.48 -27.06
C GLU A 151 7.58 18.01 -27.53
N VAL A 152 7.36 17.79 -28.83
CA VAL A 152 7.63 16.50 -29.47
C VAL A 152 9.12 16.40 -29.74
N ILE A 153 9.79 15.45 -29.08
CA ILE A 153 11.24 15.24 -29.22
C ILE A 153 11.59 14.04 -30.12
N GLY A 154 10.59 13.28 -30.55
CA GLY A 154 10.82 12.10 -31.39
C GLY A 154 9.54 11.37 -31.75
N THR A 155 9.70 10.26 -32.44
CA THR A 155 8.60 9.36 -32.82
C THR A 155 8.79 7.98 -32.20
N CYS A 156 7.70 7.26 -31.99
CA CYS A 156 7.69 5.87 -31.55
C CYS A 156 6.66 5.05 -32.32
N GLY A 157 6.64 3.74 -32.12
CA GLY A 157 5.59 2.90 -32.70
C GLY A 157 4.21 3.32 -32.18
N ARG A 158 3.17 3.33 -33.02
CA ARG A 158 1.81 3.74 -32.63
C ARG A 158 1.23 3.00 -31.42
N ARG A 159 1.68 1.75 -31.18
CA ARG A 159 1.27 0.94 -30.01
C ARG A 159 2.23 1.09 -28.83
N THR A 160 3.35 1.79 -28.99
CA THR A 160 4.31 2.03 -27.93
C THR A 160 3.82 3.21 -27.12
N THR A 161 3.41 2.94 -25.89
CA THR A 161 2.93 3.95 -24.96
C THR A 161 3.68 3.83 -23.63
N GLY A 162 3.57 4.84 -22.78
CA GLY A 162 4.15 4.82 -21.44
C GLY A 162 4.56 6.20 -20.96
N THR A 163 4.92 6.25 -19.68
CA THR A 163 5.42 7.45 -19.03
C THR A 163 6.79 7.19 -18.42
N THR A 164 7.69 8.16 -18.54
CA THR A 164 8.94 8.21 -17.78
C THR A 164 8.92 9.45 -16.92
N VAL A 165 9.12 9.27 -15.63
CA VAL A 165 9.26 10.34 -14.64
C VAL A 165 10.66 10.25 -14.06
N HIS A 166 11.51 11.24 -14.33
CA HIS A 166 12.82 11.36 -13.74
C HIS A 166 12.84 12.58 -12.83
N PHE A 167 13.10 12.41 -11.56
CA PHE A 167 13.08 13.50 -10.60
C PHE A 167 14.26 13.45 -9.64
N LYS A 168 14.71 14.64 -9.22
CA LYS A 168 15.76 14.82 -8.22
C LYS A 168 15.18 15.55 -7.02
N PRO A 169 14.98 14.87 -5.87
CA PRO A 169 14.46 15.51 -4.67
C PRO A 169 15.35 16.68 -4.23
N ASN A 170 14.72 17.76 -3.78
CA ASN A 170 15.46 18.90 -3.23
C ASN A 170 15.80 18.62 -1.76
N PRO A 171 17.10 18.51 -1.41
CA PRO A 171 17.54 18.09 -0.07
C PRO A 171 17.11 19.03 1.06
N LYS A 172 16.74 20.27 0.75
CA LYS A 172 16.29 21.24 1.77
C LYS A 172 15.00 20.84 2.49
N TYR A 173 14.21 19.91 1.91
CA TYR A 173 12.93 19.49 2.46
C TYR A 173 13.00 18.20 3.28
N PHE A 174 14.17 17.52 3.32
CA PHE A 174 14.32 16.21 3.93
C PHE A 174 15.44 16.18 4.96
N ASP A 175 15.22 15.46 6.06
CA ASP A 175 16.26 15.25 7.09
C ASP A 175 17.45 14.46 6.51
N SER A 176 17.18 13.48 5.64
CA SER A 176 18.20 12.77 4.86
C SER A 176 17.95 12.95 3.37
N LYS A 177 18.97 13.38 2.65
CA LYS A 177 18.91 13.56 1.18
C LYS A 177 18.87 12.24 0.39
N ASN A 178 19.23 11.12 1.02
CA ASN A 178 19.41 9.85 0.34
C ASN A 178 18.15 8.99 0.49
N PHE A 179 17.79 8.29 -0.59
CA PHE A 179 16.79 7.23 -0.55
C PHE A 179 17.24 6.07 0.34
N SER A 180 16.31 5.46 1.06
CA SER A 180 16.52 4.15 1.67
C SER A 180 16.30 3.07 0.61
N VAL A 181 17.39 2.47 0.13
CA VAL A 181 17.36 1.41 -0.91
C VAL A 181 16.59 0.19 -0.43
N SER A 182 16.74 -0.21 0.83
CA SER A 182 16.01 -1.34 1.41
C SER A 182 14.50 -1.13 1.40
N ARG A 183 14.02 0.09 1.72
CA ARG A 183 12.60 0.44 1.64
C ARG A 183 12.10 0.45 0.20
N LEU A 184 12.88 0.97 -0.77
CA LEU A 184 12.52 0.92 -2.19
C LEU A 184 12.40 -0.52 -2.69
N ARG A 185 13.38 -1.37 -2.38
CA ARG A 185 13.40 -2.78 -2.77
C ARG A 185 12.19 -3.53 -2.20
N HIS A 186 11.89 -3.33 -0.90
CA HIS A 186 10.72 -3.93 -0.27
C HIS A 186 9.41 -3.46 -0.92
N LEU A 187 9.25 -2.15 -1.14
CA LEU A 187 8.07 -1.57 -1.80
C LEU A 187 7.85 -2.17 -3.19
N LEU A 188 8.88 -2.18 -4.02
CA LEU A 188 8.81 -2.66 -5.41
C LEU A 188 8.49 -4.15 -5.47
N ARG A 189 9.13 -4.96 -4.62
CA ARG A 189 8.84 -6.38 -4.51
C ARG A 189 7.39 -6.63 -4.09
N ALA A 190 6.89 -5.90 -3.08
CA ALA A 190 5.51 -5.98 -2.64
C ALA A 190 4.53 -5.63 -3.78
N LYS A 191 4.81 -4.59 -4.59
CA LYS A 191 3.99 -4.26 -5.76
C LYS A 191 3.94 -5.39 -6.79
N ALA A 192 5.07 -6.03 -7.07
CA ALA A 192 5.12 -7.18 -8.00
C ALA A 192 4.32 -8.38 -7.47
N VAL A 193 4.41 -8.65 -6.17
CA VAL A 193 3.64 -9.72 -5.49
C VAL A 193 2.13 -9.46 -5.55
N LEU A 194 1.71 -8.22 -5.31
CA LEU A 194 0.31 -7.82 -5.21
C LEU A 194 -0.36 -7.61 -6.57
N CYS A 195 0.43 -7.45 -7.64
CA CYS A 195 -0.04 -7.24 -8.99
C CYS A 195 0.47 -8.38 -9.89
N SER A 196 -0.27 -9.50 -9.88
CA SER A 196 0.09 -10.71 -10.62
C SER A 196 0.39 -10.40 -12.10
N GLY A 197 1.51 -10.91 -12.60
CA GLY A 197 1.96 -10.73 -13.98
C GLY A 197 2.64 -9.39 -14.27
N LEU A 198 2.71 -8.46 -13.31
CA LEU A 198 3.49 -7.23 -13.45
C LEU A 198 4.98 -7.52 -13.25
N GLU A 199 5.79 -7.21 -14.28
CA GLU A 199 7.24 -7.22 -14.16
C GLU A 199 7.71 -5.89 -13.57
N ILE A 200 8.44 -5.96 -12.45
CA ILE A 200 9.10 -4.80 -11.85
C ILE A 200 10.61 -5.03 -11.88
N LYS A 201 11.33 -4.10 -12.50
CA LYS A 201 12.79 -4.07 -12.53
C LYS A 201 13.29 -2.91 -11.68
N PHE A 202 14.24 -3.17 -10.81
CA PHE A 202 14.93 -2.15 -10.00
C PHE A 202 16.42 -2.14 -10.30
N VAL A 203 16.93 -1.00 -10.74
CA VAL A 203 18.35 -0.78 -11.02
C VAL A 203 18.90 0.22 -10.00
N ASP A 204 19.74 -0.25 -9.12
CA ASP A 204 20.42 0.57 -8.12
C ASP A 204 21.84 0.89 -8.60
N LYS A 205 22.01 2.08 -9.17
CA LYS A 205 23.32 2.56 -9.66
C LYS A 205 24.23 3.06 -8.53
N VAL A 206 23.70 3.22 -7.32
CA VAL A 206 24.52 3.56 -6.13
C VAL A 206 25.35 2.36 -5.69
N ASN A 207 24.72 1.16 -5.66
CA ASN A 207 25.34 -0.08 -5.23
C ASN A 207 25.68 -1.04 -6.38
N ASN A 208 25.39 -0.66 -7.63
CA ASN A 208 25.55 -1.48 -8.83
C ASN A 208 24.86 -2.84 -8.73
N THR A 209 23.59 -2.84 -8.32
CA THR A 209 22.74 -4.03 -8.23
C THR A 209 21.49 -3.90 -9.10
N GLU A 210 20.95 -5.04 -9.53
CA GLU A 210 19.72 -5.12 -10.30
C GLU A 210 18.87 -6.26 -9.74
N ASP A 211 17.57 -5.98 -9.56
CA ASP A 211 16.56 -6.94 -9.15
C ASP A 211 15.42 -6.94 -10.18
N VAL A 212 14.86 -8.11 -10.45
CA VAL A 212 13.67 -8.25 -11.31
C VAL A 212 12.68 -9.18 -10.60
N TRP A 213 11.43 -8.72 -10.46
CA TRP A 213 10.36 -9.50 -9.86
C TRP A 213 9.17 -9.60 -10.80
N CYS A 214 8.63 -10.80 -10.93
CA CYS A 214 7.37 -11.07 -11.62
C CYS A 214 6.77 -12.34 -10.99
N TYR A 215 5.62 -12.21 -10.36
CA TYR A 215 4.95 -13.31 -9.66
C TYR A 215 3.63 -13.64 -10.35
N GLN A 216 3.28 -14.93 -10.42
CA GLN A 216 1.98 -15.40 -10.91
C GLN A 216 1.04 -15.71 -9.73
N ASP A 217 1.53 -16.44 -8.71
CA ASP A 217 0.80 -16.79 -7.49
C ASP A 217 1.35 -16.01 -6.27
N GLY A 218 1.50 -14.69 -6.42
CA GLY A 218 2.36 -13.83 -5.63
C GLY A 218 2.24 -13.94 -4.11
N LEU A 219 1.03 -13.95 -3.54
CA LEU A 219 0.86 -13.93 -2.07
C LEU A 219 1.33 -15.23 -1.40
N SER A 220 0.99 -16.38 -2.01
CA SER A 220 1.39 -17.69 -1.48
C SER A 220 2.91 -17.87 -1.48
N ASP A 221 3.51 -17.58 -2.63
CA ASP A 221 4.96 -17.75 -2.83
C ASP A 221 5.75 -16.80 -1.92
N TYR A 222 5.33 -15.54 -1.85
CA TYR A 222 5.97 -14.54 -1.00
C TYR A 222 5.88 -14.90 0.49
N LEU A 223 4.69 -15.31 0.98
CA LEU A 223 4.55 -15.70 2.39
C LEU A 223 5.36 -16.95 2.71
N THR A 224 5.35 -17.96 1.83
CA THR A 224 6.13 -19.20 1.99
C THR A 224 7.64 -18.91 2.04
N GLU A 225 8.13 -18.05 1.14
CA GLU A 225 9.54 -17.64 1.14
C GLU A 225 9.92 -16.88 2.41
N ALA A 226 9.04 -15.95 2.85
CA ALA A 226 9.30 -15.11 4.01
C ALA A 226 9.37 -15.88 5.34
N VAL A 227 8.69 -17.03 5.45
CA VAL A 227 8.71 -17.90 6.63
C VAL A 227 9.56 -19.15 6.43
N ASN A 228 10.40 -19.18 5.40
CA ASN A 228 11.25 -20.34 5.10
C ASN A 228 12.14 -20.71 6.30
N GLY A 229 12.18 -21.98 6.63
CA GLY A 229 12.94 -22.51 7.77
C GLY A 229 12.16 -22.61 9.08
N PHE A 230 10.91 -22.13 9.13
CA PHE A 230 10.02 -22.32 10.27
C PHE A 230 9.00 -23.44 10.02
N GLU A 231 8.55 -24.11 11.09
CA GLU A 231 7.39 -24.99 11.01
C GLU A 231 6.13 -24.15 10.76
N THR A 232 5.35 -24.52 9.74
CA THR A 232 4.13 -23.81 9.35
C THR A 232 2.89 -24.67 9.52
N LEU A 233 1.77 -24.04 9.83
CA LEU A 233 0.45 -24.67 9.93
C LEU A 233 -0.59 -23.77 9.24
N PRO A 234 -1.22 -24.18 8.15
CA PRO A 234 -0.93 -25.40 7.38
C PRO A 234 0.45 -25.35 6.69
N GLU A 235 0.87 -26.48 6.11
CA GLU A 235 2.13 -26.54 5.34
C GLU A 235 2.14 -25.55 4.16
N LYS A 236 1.02 -25.46 3.45
CA LYS A 236 0.80 -24.45 2.40
C LYS A 236 -0.14 -23.37 2.92
N PRO A 237 0.14 -22.09 2.71
CA PRO A 237 -0.72 -21.01 3.19
C PRO A 237 -2.19 -21.20 2.80
N PHE A 238 -3.10 -20.86 3.72
CA PHE A 238 -4.51 -20.65 3.38
C PHE A 238 -4.63 -19.41 2.53
N VAL A 239 -4.89 -19.56 1.25
CA VAL A 239 -5.00 -18.50 0.27
C VAL A 239 -6.39 -18.40 -0.30
N GLY A 240 -6.76 -17.23 -0.77
CA GLY A 240 -7.98 -17.01 -1.51
C GLY A 240 -8.08 -15.59 -2.03
N GLU A 241 -9.07 -15.42 -2.90
CA GLU A 241 -9.45 -14.14 -3.44
C GLU A 241 -10.97 -14.07 -3.61
N PHE A 242 -11.52 -12.89 -3.48
CA PHE A 242 -12.94 -12.65 -3.74
C PHE A 242 -13.13 -11.24 -4.31
N LYS A 243 -13.88 -11.16 -5.42
CA LYS A 243 -14.25 -9.88 -6.04
C LYS A 243 -15.74 -9.63 -5.82
N GLY A 244 -16.06 -8.56 -5.08
CA GLY A 244 -17.39 -8.01 -4.94
C GLY A 244 -17.70 -6.98 -6.03
N SER A 245 -18.70 -6.14 -5.80
CA SER A 245 -19.11 -5.09 -6.76
C SER A 245 -18.20 -3.87 -6.73
N THR A 246 -17.71 -3.48 -5.56
CA THR A 246 -16.91 -2.27 -5.32
C THR A 246 -15.62 -2.56 -4.57
N GLU A 247 -15.46 -3.76 -4.05
CA GLU A 247 -14.27 -4.24 -3.35
C GLU A 247 -13.80 -5.59 -3.88
N ALA A 248 -12.50 -5.83 -3.78
CA ALA A 248 -11.89 -7.15 -3.98
C ALA A 248 -10.87 -7.39 -2.89
N VAL A 249 -10.80 -8.59 -2.37
CA VAL A 249 -9.86 -8.99 -1.32
C VAL A 249 -9.11 -10.25 -1.72
N SER A 250 -7.82 -10.27 -1.47
CA SER A 250 -6.98 -11.46 -1.58
C SER A 250 -6.12 -11.61 -0.33
N TRP A 251 -5.82 -12.84 0.04
CA TRP A 251 -5.11 -13.15 1.28
C TRP A 251 -4.23 -14.38 1.16
N ALA A 252 -3.19 -14.41 2.00
CA ALA A 252 -2.43 -15.59 2.34
C ALA A 252 -2.20 -15.61 3.84
N LEU A 253 -2.46 -16.72 4.49
CA LEU A 253 -2.41 -16.89 5.94
C LEU A 253 -1.79 -18.22 6.30
N LEU A 254 -0.96 -18.24 7.34
CA LEU A 254 -0.49 -19.45 8.04
C LEU A 254 -0.13 -19.10 9.48
N TRP A 255 0.12 -20.12 10.28
CA TRP A 255 0.55 -19.97 11.66
C TRP A 255 1.92 -20.62 11.86
N LEU A 256 2.69 -20.09 12.80
CA LEU A 256 4.01 -20.61 13.19
C LEU A 256 3.91 -21.27 14.58
N PRO A 257 3.61 -22.59 14.70
CA PRO A 257 3.34 -23.24 15.99
C PRO A 257 4.47 -23.09 17.00
N GLU A 258 5.71 -23.22 16.55
CA GLU A 258 6.91 -23.09 17.38
C GLU A 258 7.40 -21.63 17.53
N GLY A 259 6.69 -20.65 16.92
CA GLY A 259 7.10 -19.27 16.83
C GLY A 259 8.04 -19.01 15.67
N GLY A 260 8.45 -17.76 15.51
CA GLY A 260 9.32 -17.31 14.42
C GLY A 260 9.13 -15.82 14.17
N GLU A 261 9.75 -15.31 13.11
CA GLU A 261 9.53 -13.96 12.64
C GLU A 261 8.18 -13.89 11.91
N LEU A 262 7.24 -13.13 12.50
CA LEU A 262 5.89 -13.00 11.96
C LEU A 262 5.86 -11.94 10.85
N ILE A 263 5.39 -12.37 9.69
CA ILE A 263 5.03 -11.45 8.61
C ILE A 263 3.59 -10.99 8.84
N ALA A 264 3.40 -9.68 8.95
CA ALA A 264 2.10 -9.06 9.22
C ALA A 264 1.92 -7.87 8.28
N GLU A 265 1.54 -8.14 7.03
CA GLU A 265 1.46 -7.13 5.98
C GLU A 265 0.03 -6.94 5.50
N SER A 266 -0.38 -5.69 5.37
CA SER A 266 -1.68 -5.35 4.79
C SER A 266 -1.56 -4.20 3.80
N TYR A 267 -2.40 -4.26 2.77
CA TYR A 267 -2.37 -3.33 1.65
C TYR A 267 -3.79 -2.91 1.25
N VAL A 268 -3.94 -1.67 0.85
CA VAL A 268 -5.18 -1.15 0.24
C VAL A 268 -4.85 -0.46 -1.07
N ASN A 269 -5.43 -0.94 -2.17
CA ASN A 269 -5.08 -0.49 -3.52
C ASN A 269 -3.56 -0.50 -3.75
N LEU A 270 -2.90 -1.58 -3.32
CA LEU A 270 -1.46 -1.83 -3.35
C LEU A 270 -0.60 -0.86 -2.51
N ILE A 271 -1.22 -0.02 -1.67
CA ILE A 271 -0.51 0.86 -0.73
C ILE A 271 -0.34 0.11 0.59
N PRO A 272 0.87 0.05 1.16
CA PRO A 272 1.10 -0.60 2.45
C PRO A 272 0.40 0.16 3.58
N THR A 273 -0.40 -0.54 4.36
CA THR A 273 -1.07 -0.01 5.54
C THR A 273 -0.37 -0.52 6.80
N VAL A 274 0.78 0.07 7.10
CA VAL A 274 1.67 -0.38 8.19
C VAL A 274 1.03 -0.34 9.58
N GLN A 275 0.00 0.49 9.75
CA GLN A 275 -0.82 0.57 10.98
C GLN A 275 -2.14 -0.22 10.85
N GLY A 276 -2.28 -1.04 9.82
CA GLY A 276 -3.48 -1.83 9.55
C GLY A 276 -4.72 -0.98 9.27
N GLY A 277 -5.80 -1.27 9.95
CA GLY A 277 -7.06 -0.55 9.80
C GLY A 277 -8.28 -1.46 9.80
N THR A 278 -9.39 -0.95 9.29
CA THR A 278 -10.69 -1.63 9.30
C THR A 278 -10.69 -2.97 8.57
N HIS A 279 -9.94 -3.11 7.47
CA HIS A 279 -9.80 -4.37 6.72
C HIS A 279 -9.09 -5.47 7.53
N VAL A 280 -8.03 -5.12 8.28
CA VAL A 280 -7.33 -6.07 9.17
C VAL A 280 -8.26 -6.48 10.34
N ASN A 281 -9.03 -5.53 10.88
CA ASN A 281 -10.04 -5.85 11.90
C ASN A 281 -11.09 -6.81 11.34
N GLY A 282 -11.51 -6.62 10.09
CA GLY A 282 -12.41 -7.53 9.39
C GLY A 282 -11.84 -8.95 9.24
N LEU A 283 -10.57 -9.06 8.82
CA LEU A 283 -9.86 -10.32 8.74
C LEU A 283 -9.87 -11.06 10.10
N ARG A 284 -9.47 -10.37 11.17
CA ARG A 284 -9.44 -10.93 12.54
C ARG A 284 -10.82 -11.40 13.00
N GLN A 285 -11.85 -10.64 12.71
CA GLN A 285 -13.23 -10.99 13.08
C GLN A 285 -13.75 -12.18 12.26
N GLY A 286 -13.48 -12.22 10.97
CA GLY A 286 -13.85 -13.34 10.08
C GLY A 286 -13.24 -14.67 10.55
N LEU A 287 -11.94 -14.67 10.83
CA LEU A 287 -11.25 -15.84 11.36
C LEU A 287 -11.81 -16.28 12.72
N LEU A 288 -12.09 -15.33 13.64
CA LEU A 288 -12.69 -15.63 14.95
C LEU A 288 -14.05 -16.30 14.79
N ASN A 289 -14.91 -15.74 13.96
CA ASN A 289 -16.27 -16.27 13.77
C ASN A 289 -16.24 -17.71 13.23
N ALA A 290 -15.45 -17.94 12.19
CA ALA A 290 -15.31 -19.26 11.59
C ALA A 290 -14.74 -20.30 12.56
N MET A 291 -13.66 -19.98 13.28
CA MET A 291 -13.05 -20.89 14.25
C MET A 291 -13.96 -21.17 15.43
N THR A 292 -14.69 -20.16 15.92
CA THR A 292 -15.65 -20.34 17.01
C THR A 292 -16.76 -21.30 16.61
N GLU A 293 -17.38 -21.10 15.45
CA GLU A 293 -18.43 -22.01 14.90
C GLU A 293 -17.88 -23.44 14.71
N TYR A 294 -16.66 -23.58 14.18
CA TYR A 294 -16.00 -24.88 14.03
C TYR A 294 -15.81 -25.61 15.37
N CYS A 295 -15.32 -24.90 16.37
CA CYS A 295 -15.09 -25.46 17.71
C CYS A 295 -16.40 -25.81 18.44
N GLU A 296 -17.43 -24.97 18.31
CA GLU A 296 -18.77 -25.21 18.90
C GLU A 296 -19.43 -26.42 18.26
N PHE A 297 -19.47 -26.47 16.92
CA PHE A 297 -20.08 -27.60 16.21
C PHE A 297 -19.44 -28.95 16.54
N ARG A 298 -18.13 -28.96 16.78
CA ARG A 298 -17.37 -30.18 17.13
C ARG A 298 -17.20 -30.40 18.63
N ASN A 299 -17.85 -29.60 19.49
CA ASN A 299 -17.77 -29.68 20.95
C ASN A 299 -16.32 -29.63 21.47
N LYS A 300 -15.42 -28.83 20.85
CA LYS A 300 -14.01 -28.74 21.25
C LYS A 300 -13.75 -27.74 22.36
N LEU A 301 -14.64 -26.77 22.61
CA LEU A 301 -14.44 -25.73 23.60
C LEU A 301 -14.58 -26.28 25.02
N PRO A 302 -13.55 -26.18 25.89
CA PRO A 302 -13.67 -26.51 27.31
C PRO A 302 -14.70 -25.60 27.98
N ARG A 303 -15.33 -26.11 29.04
CA ARG A 303 -16.36 -25.36 29.80
C ARG A 303 -15.79 -24.02 30.29
N GLY A 304 -16.48 -22.93 29.97
CA GLY A 304 -16.11 -21.58 30.38
C GLY A 304 -14.99 -20.93 29.57
N VAL A 305 -14.48 -21.59 28.52
CA VAL A 305 -13.53 -21.00 27.58
C VAL A 305 -14.30 -20.36 26.43
N LYS A 306 -13.98 -19.09 26.15
CA LYS A 306 -14.43 -18.35 24.97
C LYS A 306 -13.20 -17.88 24.20
N LEU A 307 -13.20 -18.11 22.90
CA LEU A 307 -12.17 -17.60 22.01
C LEU A 307 -12.31 -16.10 21.81
N THR A 308 -11.21 -15.42 21.63
CA THR A 308 -11.13 -14.02 21.20
C THR A 308 -10.29 -13.95 19.92
N ALA A 309 -10.36 -12.84 19.21
CA ALA A 309 -9.56 -12.65 18.00
C ALA A 309 -8.05 -12.82 18.28
N ASP A 310 -7.57 -12.39 19.44
CA ASP A 310 -6.16 -12.53 19.82
C ASP A 310 -5.71 -13.98 19.98
N ASP A 311 -6.61 -14.89 20.39
CA ASP A 311 -6.29 -16.31 20.57
C ASP A 311 -6.01 -17.00 19.23
N ILE A 312 -6.68 -16.57 18.15
CA ILE A 312 -6.48 -17.10 16.80
C ILE A 312 -5.36 -16.34 16.10
N TRP A 313 -5.20 -15.06 16.41
CA TRP A 313 -4.18 -14.18 15.84
C TRP A 313 -2.77 -14.47 16.37
N ASP A 314 -2.67 -15.10 17.53
CA ASP A 314 -1.39 -15.54 18.10
C ASP A 314 -0.63 -16.40 17.09
N ARG A 315 0.61 -15.98 16.78
CA ARG A 315 1.50 -16.65 15.80
C ARG A 315 0.99 -16.71 14.35
N CYS A 316 0.00 -15.89 13.99
CA CYS A 316 -0.50 -15.79 12.63
C CYS A 316 0.42 -14.90 11.78
N ALA A 317 0.98 -15.46 10.72
CA ALA A 317 1.63 -14.70 9.66
C ALA A 317 0.64 -14.51 8.50
N TYR A 318 0.55 -13.28 7.98
CA TYR A 318 -0.45 -12.96 6.97
C TYR A 318 -0.02 -11.87 6.01
N ILE A 319 -0.61 -11.96 4.81
CA ILE A 319 -0.63 -10.89 3.82
C ILE A 319 -2.09 -10.69 3.42
N LEU A 320 -2.57 -9.47 3.54
CA LEU A 320 -3.93 -9.07 3.17
C LEU A 320 -3.88 -7.94 2.15
N SER A 321 -4.48 -8.14 0.99
CA SER A 321 -4.62 -7.11 -0.05
C SER A 321 -6.09 -6.81 -0.29
N LEU A 322 -6.49 -5.58 0.00
CA LEU A 322 -7.83 -5.07 -0.30
C LEU A 322 -7.73 -4.09 -1.47
N LYS A 323 -8.58 -4.27 -2.47
CA LYS A 323 -8.84 -3.28 -3.52
C LYS A 323 -10.24 -2.74 -3.30
N MET A 324 -10.40 -1.42 -3.25
CA MET A 324 -11.70 -0.81 -3.04
C MET A 324 -11.80 0.55 -3.70
N GLN A 325 -13.01 0.90 -4.10
CA GLN A 325 -13.35 2.25 -4.53
C GLN A 325 -13.45 3.17 -3.29
N ASP A 326 -13.12 4.44 -3.47
CA ASP A 326 -13.29 5.49 -2.45
C ASP A 326 -12.67 5.16 -1.08
N ALA A 327 -11.48 4.55 -1.06
CA ALA A 327 -10.77 4.23 0.16
C ALA A 327 -10.47 5.47 1.00
N GLN A 328 -10.82 5.45 2.29
CA GLN A 328 -10.57 6.52 3.25
C GLN A 328 -9.46 6.09 4.23
N PHE A 329 -8.48 6.95 4.40
CA PHE A 329 -7.34 6.72 5.29
C PHE A 329 -7.30 7.74 6.43
N ALA A 330 -6.66 7.37 7.54
CA ALA A 330 -6.48 8.22 8.72
C ALA A 330 -5.34 9.25 8.58
N GLY A 331 -4.98 9.63 7.36
CA GLY A 331 -3.93 10.62 7.08
C GLY A 331 -3.40 10.52 5.65
N GLN A 332 -2.60 11.52 5.25
CA GLN A 332 -2.05 11.62 3.89
C GLN A 332 -1.06 10.49 3.56
N THR A 333 -0.31 9.99 4.52
CA THR A 333 0.63 8.86 4.35
C THR A 333 -0.05 7.51 4.15
N LYS A 334 -1.40 7.45 4.28
CA LYS A 334 -2.25 6.29 4.01
C LYS A 334 -1.88 5.03 4.82
N GLU A 335 -1.25 5.19 5.97
CA GLU A 335 -0.76 4.08 6.79
C GLU A 335 -1.87 3.24 7.45
N ARG A 336 -3.09 3.79 7.56
CA ARG A 336 -4.22 3.13 8.22
C ARG A 336 -5.52 3.37 7.47
N LEU A 337 -6.21 2.28 7.11
CA LEU A 337 -7.55 2.36 6.50
C LEU A 337 -8.61 2.68 7.58
N SER A 338 -9.51 3.62 7.26
CA SER A 338 -10.62 4.03 8.14
C SER A 338 -12.03 3.73 7.57
N SER A 339 -12.14 3.28 6.31
CA SER A 339 -13.42 2.91 5.67
C SER A 339 -14.13 1.80 6.44
N ARG A 340 -15.31 2.08 7.03
CA ARG A 340 -16.03 1.12 7.89
C ARG A 340 -16.57 -0.09 7.13
N GLN A 341 -17.04 0.11 5.90
CA GLN A 341 -17.61 -0.97 5.07
C GLN A 341 -16.60 -2.09 4.81
N SER A 342 -15.32 -1.78 4.69
CA SER A 342 -14.28 -2.79 4.46
C SER A 342 -14.17 -3.83 5.58
N ALA A 343 -14.44 -3.44 6.83
CA ALA A 343 -14.43 -4.38 7.94
C ALA A 343 -15.52 -5.44 7.80
N VAL A 344 -16.73 -5.03 7.40
CA VAL A 344 -17.87 -5.95 7.21
C VAL A 344 -17.64 -6.85 6.00
N PHE A 345 -17.19 -6.26 4.88
CA PHE A 345 -16.89 -7.01 3.66
C PHE A 345 -15.83 -8.08 3.89
N VAL A 346 -14.65 -7.69 4.43
CA VAL A 346 -13.56 -8.63 4.68
C VAL A 346 -13.97 -9.69 5.70
N ALA A 347 -14.67 -9.31 6.78
CA ALA A 347 -15.12 -10.27 7.79
C ALA A 347 -16.07 -11.32 7.21
N GLY A 348 -17.02 -10.93 6.36
CA GLY A 348 -17.93 -11.86 5.70
C GLY A 348 -17.20 -12.83 4.79
N VAL A 349 -16.39 -12.30 3.87
CA VAL A 349 -15.63 -13.12 2.92
C VAL A 349 -14.70 -14.10 3.63
N LEU A 350 -13.92 -13.63 4.60
CA LEU A 350 -12.96 -14.49 5.32
C LEU A 350 -13.65 -15.51 6.22
N LYS A 351 -14.79 -15.16 6.83
CA LYS A 351 -15.59 -16.13 7.59
C LYS A 351 -16.00 -17.30 6.71
N ASP A 352 -16.60 -17.01 5.55
CA ASP A 352 -17.13 -18.05 4.66
C ASP A 352 -15.99 -18.92 4.08
N ALA A 353 -14.93 -18.29 3.58
CA ALA A 353 -13.78 -18.98 3.01
C ALA A 353 -13.05 -19.83 4.06
N PHE A 354 -12.84 -19.30 5.26
CA PHE A 354 -12.14 -20.02 6.31
C PHE A 354 -12.98 -21.15 6.90
N SER A 355 -14.31 -20.96 7.05
CA SER A 355 -15.22 -22.03 7.45
C SER A 355 -15.17 -23.20 6.47
N LEU A 356 -15.17 -22.93 5.16
CA LEU A 356 -15.02 -23.95 4.14
C LEU A 356 -13.68 -24.67 4.25
N TRP A 357 -12.59 -23.92 4.38
CA TRP A 357 -11.24 -24.46 4.50
C TRP A 357 -11.09 -25.35 5.76
N LEU A 358 -11.58 -24.93 6.93
CA LEU A 358 -11.56 -25.69 8.17
C LEU A 358 -12.25 -27.05 8.04
N ASN A 359 -13.37 -27.08 7.31
CA ASN A 359 -14.11 -28.34 7.10
C ASN A 359 -13.47 -29.26 6.04
N GLN A 360 -12.69 -28.72 5.11
CA GLN A 360 -11.95 -29.49 4.11
C GLN A 360 -10.61 -30.01 4.65
N ASN A 361 -9.99 -29.29 5.60
CA ASN A 361 -8.65 -29.57 6.14
C ASN A 361 -8.71 -29.89 7.65
N VAL A 362 -9.51 -30.90 8.01
CA VAL A 362 -9.85 -31.21 9.40
C VAL A 362 -8.64 -31.39 10.33
N GLN A 363 -7.57 -32.03 9.85
CA GLN A 363 -6.37 -32.25 10.67
C GLN A 363 -5.69 -30.90 11.05
N ASP A 364 -5.50 -30.02 10.09
CA ASP A 364 -4.92 -28.70 10.32
C ASP A 364 -5.86 -27.81 11.14
N ALA A 365 -7.18 -27.88 10.86
CA ALA A 365 -8.20 -27.16 11.60
C ALA A 365 -8.22 -27.57 13.08
N ASP A 366 -8.07 -28.87 13.38
CA ASP A 366 -8.01 -29.37 14.74
C ASP A 366 -6.75 -28.89 15.48
N ARG A 367 -5.59 -28.89 14.83
CA ARG A 367 -4.35 -28.33 15.38
C ARG A 367 -4.48 -26.82 15.66
N LEU A 368 -5.07 -26.06 14.73
CA LEU A 368 -5.33 -24.63 14.92
C LEU A 368 -6.30 -24.37 16.06
N ALA A 369 -7.37 -25.16 16.17
CA ALA A 369 -8.32 -25.07 17.27
C ALA A 369 -7.63 -25.32 18.63
N GLU A 370 -6.77 -26.32 18.72
CA GLU A 370 -5.97 -26.61 19.93
C GLU A 370 -5.03 -25.46 20.29
N MET A 371 -4.36 -24.86 19.31
CA MET A 371 -3.53 -23.65 19.52
C MET A 371 -4.36 -22.50 20.07
N ALA A 372 -5.52 -22.20 19.45
CA ALA A 372 -6.40 -21.11 19.89
C ALA A 372 -6.97 -21.36 21.30
N ILE A 373 -7.40 -22.58 21.60
CA ILE A 373 -7.90 -22.97 22.94
C ILE A 373 -6.79 -22.85 23.98
N SER A 374 -5.58 -23.30 23.67
CA SER A 374 -4.42 -23.17 24.56
C SER A 374 -4.07 -21.71 24.84
N SER A 375 -4.14 -20.84 23.82
CA SER A 375 -3.98 -19.38 24.00
C SER A 375 -5.04 -18.81 24.91
N ALA A 376 -6.32 -19.13 24.69
CA ALA A 376 -7.44 -18.69 25.55
C ALA A 376 -7.27 -19.14 26.99
N GLN A 377 -6.86 -20.38 27.23
CA GLN A 377 -6.60 -20.91 28.58
C GLN A 377 -5.45 -20.18 29.27
N ARG A 378 -4.34 -19.91 28.56
CA ARG A 378 -3.20 -19.12 29.08
C ARG A 378 -3.66 -17.73 29.50
N ARG A 379 -4.44 -17.04 28.65
CA ARG A 379 -5.01 -15.71 28.90
C ARG A 379 -5.91 -15.71 30.15
N LEU A 380 -6.82 -16.68 30.28
CA LEU A 380 -7.71 -16.80 31.40
C LEU A 380 -6.96 -17.12 32.71
N ASN A 381 -5.93 -17.95 32.67
CA ASN A 381 -5.11 -18.26 33.83
C ASN A 381 -4.25 -17.06 34.29
N ALA A 382 -3.72 -16.28 33.30
CA ALA A 382 -3.01 -15.04 33.65
C ALA A 382 -3.92 -14.02 34.31
N ALA A 383 -5.15 -13.84 33.84
CA ALA A 383 -6.14 -12.96 34.44
C ALA A 383 -6.50 -13.38 35.89
N LYS A 384 -6.66 -14.69 36.14
CA LYS A 384 -6.91 -15.22 37.53
C LYS A 384 -5.73 -14.94 38.45
N LYS A 385 -4.49 -15.04 38.01
CA LYS A 385 -3.29 -14.74 38.81
C LYS A 385 -3.22 -13.25 39.17
N VAL A 386 -3.59 -12.35 38.30
CA VAL A 386 -3.62 -10.89 38.53
C VAL A 386 -4.68 -10.55 39.56
N VAL A 387 -5.88 -11.13 39.48
CA VAL A 387 -6.96 -10.91 40.45
C VAL A 387 -6.55 -11.42 41.84
N ARG A 388 -5.94 -12.60 41.94
CA ARG A 388 -5.43 -13.14 43.24
C ARG A 388 -4.36 -12.24 43.85
N LYS A 389 -3.41 -11.69 43.05
CA LYS A 389 -2.40 -10.74 43.58
C LYS A 389 -3.04 -9.44 44.12
N LYS A 390 -4.06 -8.89 43.44
CA LYS A 390 -4.78 -7.71 43.91
C LYS A 390 -5.56 -7.94 45.23
N LEU A 391 -6.10 -9.15 45.41
CA LEU A 391 -6.82 -9.51 46.66
C LEU A 391 -5.87 -9.73 47.86
N VAL A 392 -4.61 -10.12 47.60
CA VAL A 392 -3.59 -10.34 48.66
C VAL A 392 -2.87 -9.04 49.04
N SER A 393 -2.92 -8.00 48.21
CA SER A 393 -2.31 -6.68 48.46
C SER A 393 -3.29 -5.61 48.97
N GLY A 394 -4.45 -5.98 49.52
CA GLY A 394 -5.35 -5.06 50.22
C GLY A 394 -4.72 -4.61 51.53
N PRO A 395 -4.95 -3.34 51.98
CA PRO A 395 -4.31 -2.79 53.14
C PRO A 395 -4.68 -3.59 54.39
N ALA A 396 -3.64 -3.82 55.20
CA ALA A 396 -3.77 -4.30 56.57
C ALA A 396 -4.38 -3.20 57.45
#